data_ee04b8331ccc2c351713bd5b627bccfc
#
_entry.id   ee04b8331ccc2c351713bd5b627bccfc
#
_cell.length_a   1.000
_cell.length_b   1.000
_cell.length_c   1.000
_cell.angle_alpha   90.00
_cell.angle_beta   90.00
_cell.angle_gamma   90.00
#
_symmetry.space_group_name_H-M   'P 1'
#
loop_
_entity.id
_entity.type
_entity.pdbx_description
1 polymer ?
#
loop_
_entity_poly.entity_id
_entity_poly.type
_entity_poly.pdbx_seq_one_letter_code
_entity_poly.pdbx_strand_id
1 'polypeptide(L)'
;MDSMDTARAIVTALRDSGVRHVVIGPGSRSAPLVYALAEAAHPDRLRLHVRIDERSAAFTALGMALASGRPAAVVTTSGTATGNLLPAMMEAAHADIRLVAVTADRPTEVQFTGANQTTDQRDMFGVHARTSITVTGDTADYAKTHASVMGALAVGAGTDSSPTGPVHINARFREPLIPEPDTLAVKREAETGVQPVITPSQAQPRFTADKRWQQRGASYQDQLVEATGLRERHTVVVAGHGAGPIAHDFALALGLPLFAEPSSNARFSRNAIAAYPYLLGPEGGHGEHAHRLGKHIRRIVLFGRPTLSRQLQALLKRDDVKSAMYYPRPVGWFTPGARKEELITELQSLAEFAGTGPPGWLGSWQSAALRAQRALEQALTKRQHVVGKPGAMRTAQLVSATALGQLVLGSSSVIRDVDLVWRPPSEATATVFAHRGLAGIDGTISTASGISLATGERTTLMVGDLTFLYDTNGLLMGPTEQEPHLDIVVINDSGGAIFHGLEHGEVAQRPGMASVVERFFGTPHTVDIGAICAAHGIRHERLTSEQQLIHMLGDPTEGRRVLEVVSDRSQRSEVHAAVQAAVRATFV
;
A
#
# COMPACT_ATOMS: atom_id res chain seq x y z
N MET A 1 14.89 35.69 14.69
CA MET A 1 13.65 35.01 14.19
C MET A 1 13.02 34.28 15.34
N ASP A 2 11.74 34.40 15.54
CA ASP A 2 11.02 33.70 16.59
C ASP A 2 10.54 32.29 16.15
N SER A 3 9.89 31.56 17.04
CA SER A 3 9.36 30.22 16.76
C SER A 3 8.27 30.22 15.67
N MET A 4 7.48 31.29 15.58
CA MET A 4 6.45 31.44 14.54
C MET A 4 7.03 31.66 13.16
N ASP A 5 8.06 32.50 13.04
CA ASP A 5 8.73 32.74 11.75
C ASP A 5 9.44 31.48 11.25
N THR A 6 10.07 30.72 12.16
CA THR A 6 10.68 29.43 11.84
C THR A 6 9.61 28.46 11.32
N ALA A 7 8.47 28.38 11.99
CA ALA A 7 7.36 27.52 11.57
C ALA A 7 6.81 27.95 10.20
N ARG A 8 6.62 29.25 9.96
CA ARG A 8 6.18 29.78 8.66
C ARG A 8 7.16 29.44 7.53
N ALA A 9 8.49 29.52 7.80
CA ALA A 9 9.50 29.12 6.82
C ALA A 9 9.43 27.63 6.47
N ILE A 10 9.25 26.75 7.47
CA ILE A 10 9.06 25.31 7.28
C ILE A 10 7.79 25.04 6.45
N VAL A 11 6.65 25.63 6.84
CA VAL A 11 5.36 25.43 6.16
C VAL A 11 5.40 25.93 4.72
N THR A 12 6.07 27.06 4.46
CA THR A 12 6.26 27.57 3.11
C THR A 12 7.08 26.59 2.26
N ALA A 13 8.17 26.05 2.78
CA ALA A 13 8.99 25.06 2.09
C ALA A 13 8.22 23.75 1.81
N LEU A 14 7.40 23.27 2.76
CA LEU A 14 6.53 22.12 2.53
C LEU A 14 5.57 22.35 1.36
N ARG A 15 4.91 23.51 1.34
CA ARG A 15 4.00 23.90 0.26
C ARG A 15 4.71 24.00 -1.10
N ASP A 16 5.86 24.67 -1.12
CA ASP A 16 6.64 24.91 -2.34
C ASP A 16 7.23 23.62 -2.91
N SER A 17 7.50 22.60 -2.07
CA SER A 17 7.91 21.25 -2.49
C SER A 17 6.76 20.38 -2.98
N GLY A 18 5.52 20.87 -2.95
CA GLY A 18 4.32 20.18 -3.45
C GLY A 18 3.58 19.33 -2.43
N VAL A 19 3.85 19.48 -1.12
CA VAL A 19 3.02 18.91 -0.05
C VAL A 19 1.61 19.50 -0.14
N ARG A 20 0.61 18.63 -0.19
CA ARG A 20 -0.82 18.99 -0.27
C ARG A 20 -1.61 18.58 0.96
N HIS A 21 -1.11 17.62 1.70
CA HIS A 21 -1.74 17.06 2.88
C HIS A 21 -0.77 17.06 4.05
N VAL A 22 -1.23 17.55 5.19
CA VAL A 22 -0.50 17.51 6.45
C VAL A 22 -1.40 16.88 7.50
N VAL A 23 -0.92 15.81 8.14
CA VAL A 23 -1.62 15.17 9.26
C VAL A 23 -0.96 15.60 10.57
N ILE A 24 -1.76 16.07 11.51
CA ILE A 24 -1.27 16.72 12.73
C ILE A 24 -1.67 15.87 13.94
N GLY A 25 -0.67 15.44 14.73
CA GLY A 25 -0.86 14.95 16.09
C GLY A 25 -0.91 16.12 17.08
N PRO A 26 -1.85 16.13 18.03
CA PRO A 26 -2.00 17.25 18.98
C PRO A 26 -0.82 17.34 19.94
N GLY A 27 -0.40 18.56 20.30
CA GLY A 27 0.65 18.77 21.30
C GLY A 27 1.12 20.21 21.39
N SER A 28 1.52 20.64 22.61
CA SER A 28 1.88 22.03 22.88
C SER A 28 3.16 22.48 22.16
N ARG A 29 4.20 21.63 22.07
CA ARG A 29 5.48 22.03 21.48
C ARG A 29 5.37 22.24 19.96
N SER A 30 4.42 21.60 19.31
CA SER A 30 4.13 21.79 17.87
C SER A 30 3.23 23.00 17.58
N ALA A 31 2.80 23.76 18.58
CA ALA A 31 1.89 24.90 18.39
C ALA A 31 2.34 25.89 17.32
N PRO A 32 3.62 26.33 17.21
CA PRO A 32 4.06 27.22 16.15
C PRO A 32 3.79 26.65 14.76
N LEU A 33 4.04 25.35 14.55
CA LEU A 33 3.73 24.66 13.28
C LEU A 33 2.24 24.63 13.01
N VAL A 34 1.41 24.31 14.02
CA VAL A 34 -0.04 24.24 13.88
C VAL A 34 -0.63 25.60 13.47
N TYR A 35 -0.21 26.69 14.14
CA TYR A 35 -0.69 28.03 13.77
C TYR A 35 -0.21 28.45 12.38
N ALA A 36 1.06 28.21 12.02
CA ALA A 36 1.58 28.50 10.68
C ALA A 36 0.89 27.67 9.59
N LEU A 37 0.55 26.40 9.87
CA LEU A 37 -0.25 25.57 8.99
C LEU A 37 -1.67 26.09 8.84
N ALA A 38 -2.33 26.50 9.93
CA ALA A 38 -3.66 27.09 9.88
C ALA A 38 -3.69 28.40 9.08
N GLU A 39 -2.62 29.23 9.19
CA GLU A 39 -2.47 30.42 8.34
C GLU A 39 -2.33 30.09 6.86
N ALA A 40 -1.67 28.99 6.51
CA ALA A 40 -1.38 28.56 5.14
C ALA A 40 -2.43 27.62 4.54
N ALA A 41 -3.40 27.15 5.35
CA ALA A 41 -4.41 26.19 4.93
C ALA A 41 -5.28 26.72 3.80
N HIS A 42 -5.53 25.86 2.80
CA HIS A 42 -6.38 26.19 1.66
C HIS A 42 -6.93 24.89 1.05
N PRO A 43 -8.23 24.78 0.76
CA PRO A 43 -8.86 23.55 0.25
C PRO A 43 -8.17 22.93 -0.97
N ASP A 44 -7.64 23.76 -1.86
CA ASP A 44 -7.02 23.29 -3.11
C ASP A 44 -5.50 23.21 -3.05
N ARG A 45 -4.86 23.74 -2.00
CA ARG A 45 -3.39 23.87 -1.96
C ARG A 45 -2.76 23.14 -0.78
N LEU A 46 -3.34 23.24 0.42
CA LEU A 46 -2.80 22.62 1.63
C LEU A 46 -3.94 22.24 2.57
N ARG A 47 -4.28 20.96 2.62
CA ARG A 47 -5.33 20.40 3.48
C ARG A 47 -4.73 19.89 4.77
N LEU A 48 -5.40 20.19 5.88
CA LEU A 48 -5.00 19.77 7.23
C LEU A 48 -5.92 18.67 7.70
N HIS A 49 -5.34 17.70 8.42
CA HIS A 49 -6.05 16.59 9.03
C HIS A 49 -5.52 16.36 10.42
N VAL A 50 -6.39 16.06 11.38
CA VAL A 50 -5.99 15.79 12.76
C VAL A 50 -6.20 14.33 13.09
N ARG A 51 -5.22 13.71 13.75
CA ARG A 51 -5.32 12.36 14.31
C ARG A 51 -4.71 12.35 15.71
N ILE A 52 -5.39 11.73 16.66
CA ILE A 52 -4.96 11.71 18.08
C ILE A 52 -3.75 10.79 18.25
N ASP A 53 -3.76 9.62 17.63
CA ASP A 53 -2.66 8.64 17.66
C ASP A 53 -1.65 8.98 16.58
N GLU A 54 -0.40 9.26 16.96
CA GLU A 54 0.66 9.67 16.03
C GLU A 54 1.06 8.56 15.05
N ARG A 55 0.95 7.29 15.45
CA ARG A 55 1.14 6.16 14.52
C ARG A 55 0.07 6.18 13.44
N SER A 56 -1.19 6.33 13.81
CA SER A 56 -2.31 6.47 12.87
C SER A 56 -2.15 7.73 12.00
N ALA A 57 -1.66 8.84 12.57
CA ALA A 57 -1.35 10.06 11.83
C ALA A 57 -0.31 9.81 10.73
N ALA A 58 0.79 9.12 11.08
CA ALA A 58 1.87 8.82 10.14
C ALA A 58 1.41 7.89 9.00
N PHE A 59 0.65 6.85 9.30
CA PHE A 59 0.10 5.95 8.27
C PHE A 59 -1.00 6.62 7.43
N THR A 60 -1.77 7.56 8.00
CA THR A 60 -2.70 8.37 7.21
C THR A 60 -1.93 9.24 6.19
N ALA A 61 -0.86 9.91 6.62
CA ALA A 61 0.01 10.68 5.73
C ALA A 61 0.71 9.78 4.68
N LEU A 62 1.14 8.57 5.07
CA LEU A 62 1.68 7.56 4.15
C LEU A 62 0.67 7.23 3.04
N GLY A 63 -0.59 6.96 3.41
CA GLY A 63 -1.67 6.68 2.46
C GLY A 63 -1.92 7.85 1.50
N MET A 64 -1.89 9.08 2.01
CA MET A 64 -2.02 10.28 1.18
C MET A 64 -0.87 10.44 0.19
N ALA A 65 0.37 10.21 0.63
CA ALA A 65 1.53 10.25 -0.26
C ALA A 65 1.50 9.15 -1.32
N LEU A 66 1.10 7.94 -0.92
CA LEU A 66 1.00 6.77 -1.80
C LEU A 66 -0.03 7.00 -2.92
N ALA A 67 -1.23 7.48 -2.58
CA ALA A 67 -2.31 7.69 -3.54
C ALA A 67 -2.07 8.89 -4.46
N SER A 68 -1.55 10.00 -3.93
CA SER A 68 -1.33 11.22 -4.71
C SER A 68 -0.04 11.19 -5.53
N GLY A 69 0.92 10.31 -5.21
CA GLY A 69 2.27 10.33 -5.76
C GLY A 69 3.06 11.61 -5.41
N ARG A 70 2.59 12.38 -4.43
CA ARG A 70 3.20 13.62 -3.93
C ARG A 70 3.71 13.44 -2.50
N PRO A 71 4.60 14.28 -1.99
CA PRO A 71 4.95 14.25 -0.58
C PRO A 71 3.73 14.61 0.29
N ALA A 72 3.58 13.89 1.41
CA ALA A 72 2.64 14.25 2.48
C ALA A 72 3.40 14.36 3.80
N ALA A 73 2.97 15.25 4.68
CA ALA A 73 3.65 15.49 5.93
C ALA A 73 2.83 15.00 7.13
N VAL A 74 3.55 14.58 8.18
CA VAL A 74 3.01 14.36 9.51
C VAL A 74 3.74 15.27 10.50
N VAL A 75 2.96 15.95 11.35
CA VAL A 75 3.47 16.88 12.35
C VAL A 75 3.17 16.34 13.74
N THR A 76 4.17 16.28 14.63
CA THR A 76 4.00 15.83 16.01
C THR A 76 4.68 16.76 16.99
N THR A 77 4.25 16.65 18.26
CA THR A 77 4.98 17.23 19.40
C THR A 77 6.26 16.44 19.69
N SER A 78 6.96 16.78 20.76
CA SER A 78 8.23 16.13 21.15
C SER A 78 8.04 14.82 21.93
N GLY A 79 9.12 14.11 22.16
CA GLY A 79 9.18 12.93 23.00
C GLY A 79 8.70 11.67 22.29
N THR A 80 7.88 10.85 22.95
CA THR A 80 7.39 9.56 22.41
C THR A 80 6.51 9.71 21.17
N ALA A 81 5.88 10.86 20.97
CA ALA A 81 5.11 11.19 19.79
C ALA A 81 5.95 10.99 18.50
N THR A 82 7.20 11.45 18.53
CA THR A 82 8.15 11.24 17.41
C THR A 82 8.45 9.76 17.17
N GLY A 83 8.64 8.99 18.25
CA GLY A 83 8.93 7.54 18.15
C GLY A 83 7.79 6.74 17.50
N ASN A 84 6.54 7.15 17.69
CA ASN A 84 5.37 6.51 17.10
C ASN A 84 5.32 6.61 15.56
N LEU A 85 6.10 7.49 14.94
CA LEU A 85 6.17 7.62 13.48
C LEU A 85 7.04 6.53 12.83
N LEU A 86 7.93 5.88 13.60
CA LEU A 86 8.93 4.96 13.05
C LEU A 86 8.36 3.86 12.14
N PRO A 87 7.29 3.14 12.47
CA PRO A 87 6.76 2.09 11.59
C PRO A 87 6.38 2.61 10.19
N ALA A 88 5.73 3.79 10.12
CA ALA A 88 5.37 4.40 8.85
C ALA A 88 6.60 4.90 8.07
N MET A 89 7.61 5.45 8.76
CA MET A 89 8.89 5.84 8.16
C MET A 89 9.63 4.62 7.57
N MET A 90 9.60 3.49 8.27
CA MET A 90 10.19 2.23 7.80
C MET A 90 9.48 1.73 6.53
N GLU A 91 8.15 1.66 6.52
CA GLU A 91 7.37 1.27 5.33
C GLU A 91 7.64 2.23 4.16
N ALA A 92 7.62 3.56 4.42
CA ALA A 92 7.91 4.58 3.42
C ALA A 92 9.30 4.44 2.78
N ALA A 93 10.32 4.14 3.61
CA ALA A 93 11.70 3.96 3.14
C ALA A 93 11.87 2.76 2.20
N HIS A 94 11.13 1.66 2.47
CA HIS A 94 11.18 0.43 1.69
C HIS A 94 10.18 0.39 0.53
N ALA A 95 9.27 1.37 0.45
CA ALA A 95 8.30 1.50 -0.62
C ALA A 95 8.53 2.75 -1.49
N ASP A 96 9.64 3.46 -1.29
CA ASP A 96 10.03 4.67 -2.03
C ASP A 96 8.96 5.78 -1.96
N ILE A 97 8.29 5.92 -0.80
CA ILE A 97 7.22 6.89 -0.56
C ILE A 97 7.78 8.15 0.10
N ARG A 98 7.42 9.31 -0.44
CA ARG A 98 7.84 10.63 0.07
C ARG A 98 7.02 11.05 1.28
N LEU A 99 7.30 10.47 2.45
CA LEU A 99 6.71 10.84 3.74
C LEU A 99 7.61 11.87 4.44
N VAL A 100 7.05 12.98 4.91
CA VAL A 100 7.79 14.03 5.60
C VAL A 100 7.40 14.05 7.07
N ALA A 101 8.30 13.60 7.96
CA ALA A 101 8.13 13.74 9.40
C ALA A 101 8.64 15.11 9.85
N VAL A 102 7.74 15.95 10.38
CA VAL A 102 8.06 17.24 10.98
C VAL A 102 7.81 17.14 12.48
N THR A 103 8.88 17.05 13.27
CA THR A 103 8.79 16.81 14.70
C THR A 103 9.20 18.07 15.46
N ALA A 104 8.30 18.56 16.31
CA ALA A 104 8.65 19.66 17.20
C ALA A 104 9.54 19.17 18.34
N ASP A 105 10.56 19.95 18.70
CA ASP A 105 11.55 19.58 19.72
C ASP A 105 11.76 20.75 20.71
N ARG A 106 12.32 20.42 21.86
CA ARG A 106 12.77 21.38 22.86
C ARG A 106 13.99 22.17 22.35
N PRO A 107 14.17 23.43 22.79
CA PRO A 107 15.34 24.21 22.41
C PRO A 107 16.63 23.61 22.98
N THR A 108 17.76 24.02 22.42
CA THR A 108 19.06 23.41 22.69
C THR A 108 19.48 23.44 24.17
N GLU A 109 19.14 24.52 24.88
CA GLU A 109 19.51 24.72 26.26
C GLU A 109 18.86 23.78 27.28
N VAL A 110 17.75 23.12 26.89
CA VAL A 110 17.10 22.13 27.76
C VAL A 110 17.35 20.69 27.32
N GLN A 111 18.09 20.49 26.26
CA GLN A 111 18.50 19.14 25.82
C GLN A 111 19.46 18.54 26.87
N PHE A 112 19.27 17.24 27.15
CA PHE A 112 20.10 16.47 28.09
C PHE A 112 20.05 16.95 29.55
N THR A 113 19.08 17.78 29.92
CA THR A 113 18.91 18.28 31.30
C THR A 113 17.94 17.45 32.13
N GLY A 114 17.28 16.44 31.54
CA GLY A 114 16.17 15.72 32.17
C GLY A 114 14.84 16.49 32.13
N ALA A 115 14.73 17.53 31.32
CA ALA A 115 13.52 18.29 31.14
C ALA A 115 12.36 17.41 30.65
N ASN A 116 11.15 17.71 31.08
CA ASN A 116 9.93 16.96 30.75
C ASN A 116 9.75 16.82 29.23
N GLN A 117 9.41 15.61 28.76
CA GLN A 117 9.12 15.30 27.36
C GLN A 117 10.25 15.70 26.41
N THR A 118 11.52 15.50 26.82
CA THR A 118 12.73 15.83 26.06
C THR A 118 13.53 14.57 25.81
N THR A 119 13.91 14.34 24.57
CA THR A 119 14.80 13.25 24.15
C THR A 119 15.63 13.73 22.96
N ASP A 120 16.69 13.00 22.62
CA ASP A 120 17.43 13.28 21.39
C ASP A 120 16.63 12.79 20.17
N GLN A 121 16.01 13.73 19.46
CA GLN A 121 15.22 13.45 18.28
C GLN A 121 16.04 13.50 16.98
N ARG A 122 17.30 13.91 17.06
CA ARG A 122 18.19 13.91 15.90
C ARG A 122 18.39 12.50 15.40
N ASP A 123 18.28 12.31 14.11
CA ASP A 123 18.47 11.02 13.45
C ASP A 123 17.66 9.85 14.06
N MET A 124 16.54 10.15 14.74
CA MET A 124 15.72 9.13 15.42
C MET A 124 15.23 8.04 14.47
N PHE A 125 15.06 8.33 13.19
CA PHE A 125 14.66 7.35 12.19
C PHE A 125 15.86 6.66 11.51
N GLY A 126 17.08 7.05 11.81
CA GLY A 126 18.31 6.43 11.31
C GLY A 126 18.29 6.20 9.80
N VAL A 127 18.60 4.98 9.38
CA VAL A 127 18.65 4.57 7.97
C VAL A 127 17.29 4.61 7.24
N HIS A 128 16.20 4.81 7.98
CA HIS A 128 14.85 4.88 7.42
C HIS A 128 14.43 6.29 6.98
N ALA A 129 15.26 7.31 7.21
CA ALA A 129 15.10 8.62 6.59
C ALA A 129 16.20 8.85 5.54
N ARG A 130 15.88 9.37 4.36
CA ARG A 130 16.86 9.72 3.33
C ARG A 130 17.79 10.84 3.80
N THR A 131 17.26 11.71 4.63
CA THR A 131 18.00 12.72 5.36
C THR A 131 17.23 13.14 6.60
N SER A 132 17.96 13.62 7.60
CA SER A 132 17.44 14.23 8.83
C SER A 132 18.10 15.57 9.01
N ILE A 133 17.32 16.63 9.25
CA ILE A 133 17.83 17.95 9.56
C ILE A 133 17.23 18.46 10.87
N THR A 134 17.99 19.26 11.60
CA THR A 134 17.51 20.00 12.77
C THR A 134 17.51 21.50 12.46
N VAL A 135 16.35 22.12 12.64
CA VAL A 135 16.14 23.57 12.50
C VAL A 135 15.96 24.17 13.88
N THR A 136 16.66 25.28 14.14
CA THR A 136 16.57 26.00 15.44
C THR A 136 16.03 27.41 15.22
N GLY A 137 15.01 27.79 16.00
CA GLY A 137 14.27 29.05 15.83
C GLY A 137 15.05 30.34 16.16
N ASP A 138 16.19 30.23 16.83
CA ASP A 138 16.92 31.38 17.39
C ASP A 138 18.15 31.84 16.59
N THR A 139 18.60 31.05 15.63
CA THR A 139 19.85 31.31 14.91
C THR A 139 19.73 31.42 13.40
N ALA A 140 18.59 31.00 12.85
CA ALA A 140 18.37 30.97 11.40
C ALA A 140 17.53 32.18 10.96
N ASP A 141 17.88 32.81 9.84
CA ASP A 141 16.95 33.67 9.13
C ASP A 141 15.90 32.83 8.37
N TYR A 142 14.79 33.45 7.98
CA TYR A 142 13.73 32.82 7.23
C TYR A 142 14.22 32.12 5.96
N ALA A 143 15.05 32.79 5.17
CA ALA A 143 15.54 32.27 3.90
C ALA A 143 16.45 31.07 4.09
N LYS A 144 17.29 31.04 5.12
CA LYS A 144 18.14 29.90 5.45
C LYS A 144 17.32 28.69 5.92
N THR A 145 16.31 28.92 6.78
CA THR A 145 15.42 27.87 7.23
C THR A 145 14.68 27.25 6.04
N HIS A 146 14.05 28.10 5.21
CA HIS A 146 13.36 27.67 4.00
C HIS A 146 14.28 26.86 3.08
N ALA A 147 15.49 27.38 2.78
CA ALA A 147 16.47 26.71 1.92
C ALA A 147 16.92 25.35 2.48
N SER A 148 17.16 25.25 3.79
CA SER A 148 17.55 24.00 4.44
C SER A 148 16.46 22.95 4.34
N VAL A 149 15.20 23.32 4.58
CA VAL A 149 14.04 22.43 4.45
C VAL A 149 13.84 22.02 2.99
N MET A 150 13.93 22.95 2.04
CA MET A 150 13.85 22.63 0.61
C MET A 150 14.95 21.66 0.18
N GLY A 151 16.18 21.83 0.69
CA GLY A 151 17.29 20.91 0.45
C GLY A 151 16.98 19.48 0.94
N ALA A 152 16.46 19.34 2.16
CA ALA A 152 16.06 18.05 2.70
C ALA A 152 14.94 17.40 1.86
N LEU A 153 13.91 18.17 1.47
CA LEU A 153 12.81 17.68 0.65
C LEU A 153 13.27 17.29 -0.76
N ALA A 154 14.26 17.96 -1.32
CA ALA A 154 14.89 17.59 -2.58
C ALA A 154 15.62 16.24 -2.48
N VAL A 155 16.34 15.97 -1.37
CA VAL A 155 16.93 14.65 -1.11
C VAL A 155 15.85 13.57 -1.05
N GLY A 156 14.72 13.82 -0.37
CA GLY A 156 13.59 12.90 -0.31
C GLY A 156 12.91 12.66 -1.67
N ALA A 157 13.02 13.60 -2.61
CA ALA A 157 12.51 13.42 -3.96
C ALA A 157 13.36 12.44 -4.80
N GLY A 158 14.58 12.13 -4.35
CA GLY A 158 15.52 11.28 -5.06
C GLY A 158 16.12 11.94 -6.31
N THR A 159 17.09 11.26 -6.91
CA THR A 159 17.77 11.64 -8.15
C THR A 159 17.94 10.42 -9.04
N ASP A 160 18.60 10.58 -10.19
CA ASP A 160 18.99 9.42 -11.04
C ASP A 160 19.99 8.48 -10.33
N SER A 161 20.64 8.94 -9.24
CA SER A 161 21.60 8.16 -8.47
C SER A 161 21.17 7.81 -7.05
N SER A 162 20.03 8.34 -6.57
CA SER A 162 19.51 8.08 -5.22
C SER A 162 18.01 7.82 -5.22
N PRO A 163 17.52 6.88 -4.37
CA PRO A 163 16.11 6.56 -4.32
C PRO A 163 15.28 7.67 -3.68
N THR A 164 14.02 7.75 -4.06
CA THR A 164 13.02 8.54 -3.32
C THR A 164 12.80 7.96 -1.91
N GLY A 165 12.21 8.73 -1.01
CA GLY A 165 11.83 8.19 0.30
C GLY A 165 11.55 9.27 1.33
N PRO A 166 11.37 8.86 2.60
CA PRO A 166 10.98 9.75 3.67
C PRO A 166 12.13 10.65 4.13
N VAL A 167 11.76 11.81 4.68
CA VAL A 167 12.69 12.77 5.29
C VAL A 167 12.22 13.17 6.68
N HIS A 168 13.17 13.57 7.52
CA HIS A 168 12.91 14.05 8.86
C HIS A 168 13.35 15.51 9.04
N ILE A 169 12.46 16.34 9.53
CA ILE A 169 12.70 17.75 9.88
C ILE A 169 12.41 17.88 11.37
N ASN A 170 13.44 17.95 12.19
CA ASN A 170 13.36 18.20 13.62
C ASN A 170 13.39 19.71 13.90
N ALA A 171 12.30 20.27 14.40
CA ALA A 171 12.15 21.72 14.59
C ALA A 171 12.20 22.08 16.08
N ARG A 172 13.27 22.73 16.52
CA ARG A 172 13.45 23.20 17.90
C ARG A 172 12.79 24.55 18.10
N PHE A 173 11.80 24.60 18.97
CA PHE A 173 11.07 25.82 19.29
C PHE A 173 11.31 26.27 20.72
N ARG A 174 11.58 27.57 20.87
CA ARG A 174 11.67 28.28 22.14
C ARG A 174 10.39 29.09 22.38
N GLU A 175 10.00 29.28 23.62
CA GLU A 175 8.88 30.15 23.97
C GLU A 175 9.14 31.62 23.57
N PRO A 176 8.10 32.36 23.16
CA PRO A 176 6.69 31.96 23.12
C PRO A 176 6.36 31.03 21.94
N LEU A 177 5.42 30.08 22.18
CA LEU A 177 4.99 29.09 21.19
C LEU A 177 3.69 29.49 20.47
N ILE A 178 3.15 30.65 20.84
CA ILE A 178 1.89 31.18 20.30
C ILE A 178 2.18 32.48 19.54
N PRO A 179 1.41 32.78 18.49
CA PRO A 179 1.55 34.03 17.77
C PRO A 179 1.18 35.23 18.65
N GLU A 180 1.74 36.41 18.34
CA GLU A 180 1.37 37.66 18.96
C GLU A 180 -0.14 37.95 18.75
N PRO A 181 -0.85 38.53 19.75
CA PRO A 181 -2.29 38.74 19.70
C PRO A 181 -2.77 39.50 18.46
N ASP A 182 -2.04 40.50 18.03
CA ASP A 182 -2.43 41.36 16.90
C ASP A 182 -2.35 40.64 15.52
N THR A 183 -1.53 39.59 15.40
CA THR A 183 -1.41 38.84 14.16
C THR A 183 -2.57 37.89 13.88
N LEU A 184 -3.29 37.45 14.90
CA LEU A 184 -4.48 36.61 14.78
C LEU A 184 -5.77 37.41 14.47
N ALA A 185 -5.81 38.70 14.84
CA ALA A 185 -7.00 39.55 14.65
C ALA A 185 -7.25 39.94 13.20
N VAL A 186 -6.19 40.17 12.41
CA VAL A 186 -6.29 40.69 11.03
C VAL A 186 -6.89 39.68 10.03
N LYS A 187 -6.85 38.38 10.31
CA LYS A 187 -7.44 37.34 9.42
C LYS A 187 -8.87 36.96 9.75
N ARG A 188 -9.37 37.23 10.96
CA ARG A 188 -10.76 36.94 11.33
C ARG A 188 -11.80 37.78 10.58
N GLU A 189 -11.45 38.95 10.10
CA GLU A 189 -12.36 39.80 9.30
C GLU A 189 -12.54 39.31 7.84
N ALA A 190 -11.62 38.49 7.35
CA ALA A 190 -11.72 37.90 6.01
C ALA A 190 -12.49 36.56 5.96
N GLU A 191 -12.77 35.95 7.11
CA GLU A 191 -13.37 34.61 7.21
C GLU A 191 -14.85 34.58 7.64
N THR A 192 -15.57 35.68 7.61
CA THR A 192 -17.05 35.67 7.69
C THR A 192 -17.73 35.22 6.39
N GLY A 193 -17.06 34.42 5.60
CA GLY A 193 -17.59 33.75 4.45
C GLY A 193 -17.65 32.25 4.68
N VAL A 194 -18.83 31.78 5.16
CA VAL A 194 -19.39 30.44 4.91
C VAL A 194 -18.32 29.36 4.75
N GLN A 195 -18.13 28.53 5.78
CA GLN A 195 -17.53 27.21 5.53
C GLN A 195 -18.22 26.63 4.30
N PRO A 196 -17.48 26.26 3.24
CA PRO A 196 -18.11 25.52 2.18
C PRO A 196 -18.60 24.21 2.78
N VAL A 197 -19.90 24.11 3.05
CA VAL A 197 -20.58 22.83 3.07
C VAL A 197 -20.24 22.27 1.69
N ILE A 198 -19.29 21.34 1.63
CA ILE A 198 -19.06 20.55 0.44
C ILE A 198 -20.35 19.77 0.27
N THR A 199 -21.30 20.34 -0.43
CA THR A 199 -22.42 19.60 -0.99
C THR A 199 -21.80 18.49 -1.79
N PRO A 200 -22.08 17.20 -1.50
CA PRO A 200 -21.61 16.11 -2.31
C PRO A 200 -22.05 16.43 -3.74
N SER A 201 -21.10 16.65 -4.60
CA SER A 201 -21.39 16.74 -6.03
C SER A 201 -22.10 15.43 -6.38
N GLN A 202 -23.34 15.50 -6.88
CA GLN A 202 -24.06 14.38 -7.49
C GLN A 202 -23.41 13.96 -8.83
N ALA A 203 -22.15 14.26 -9.03
CA ALA A 203 -21.35 13.67 -10.07
C ALA A 203 -21.26 12.17 -9.75
N GLN A 204 -22.02 11.36 -10.47
CA GLN A 204 -21.74 9.93 -10.58
C GLN A 204 -20.21 9.78 -10.68
N PRO A 205 -19.58 8.90 -9.88
CA PRO A 205 -18.16 8.69 -9.95
C PRO A 205 -17.83 8.26 -11.38
N ARG A 206 -17.39 9.19 -12.20
CA ARG A 206 -16.74 8.84 -13.45
C ARG A 206 -15.39 8.30 -13.05
N PHE A 207 -15.27 6.98 -13.08
CA PHE A 207 -14.00 6.29 -13.05
C PHE A 207 -13.15 6.84 -14.20
N THR A 208 -12.38 7.85 -13.91
CA THR A 208 -11.27 8.25 -14.76
C THR A 208 -10.04 7.57 -14.19
N ALA A 209 -9.75 6.35 -14.66
CA ALA A 209 -8.40 5.81 -14.56
C ALA A 209 -7.45 6.97 -14.89
N ASP A 210 -6.53 7.27 -13.99
CA ASP A 210 -5.73 8.50 -14.05
C ASP A 210 -5.18 8.67 -15.47
N LYS A 211 -5.67 9.64 -16.22
CA LYS A 211 -5.27 9.90 -17.62
C LYS A 211 -3.75 10.06 -17.78
N ARG A 212 -3.03 10.35 -16.69
CA ARG A 212 -1.57 10.40 -16.67
C ARG A 212 -0.92 9.04 -16.93
N TRP A 213 -1.58 7.93 -16.58
CA TRP A 213 -1.11 6.58 -16.90
C TRP A 213 -1.37 6.23 -18.37
N GLN A 214 -2.53 6.62 -18.92
CA GLN A 214 -2.88 6.41 -20.33
C GLN A 214 -1.98 7.20 -21.27
N GLN A 215 -1.63 8.45 -20.93
CA GLN A 215 -0.70 9.26 -21.73
C GLN A 215 0.75 8.74 -21.70
N ARG A 216 1.19 8.10 -20.62
CA ARG A 216 2.51 7.44 -20.57
C ARG A 216 2.50 6.10 -21.31
N GLY A 217 1.41 5.34 -21.28
CA GLY A 217 1.27 4.06 -21.99
C GLY A 217 1.39 4.20 -23.51
N ALA A 218 0.73 5.17 -24.12
CA ALA A 218 0.81 5.43 -25.55
C ALA A 218 2.27 5.68 -26.03
N SER A 219 3.03 6.47 -25.24
CA SER A 219 4.45 6.76 -25.56
C SER A 219 5.36 5.52 -25.52
N TYR A 220 5.04 4.52 -24.69
CA TYR A 220 5.85 3.29 -24.58
C TYR A 220 5.51 2.26 -25.65
N GLN A 221 4.25 2.16 -26.07
CA GLN A 221 3.86 1.29 -27.17
C GLN A 221 4.54 1.68 -28.49
N ASP A 222 4.66 2.95 -28.77
CA ASP A 222 5.36 3.47 -29.95
C ASP A 222 6.85 3.11 -29.92
N GLN A 223 7.52 3.18 -28.78
CA GLN A 223 8.94 2.81 -28.62
C GLN A 223 9.20 1.30 -28.78
N LEU A 224 8.22 0.44 -28.41
CA LEU A 224 8.36 -1.02 -28.51
C LEU A 224 7.95 -1.57 -29.87
N VAL A 225 7.10 -0.88 -30.61
CA VAL A 225 6.65 -1.29 -31.96
C VAL A 225 7.77 -1.17 -33.01
N GLU A 226 8.76 -0.31 -32.79
CA GLU A 226 9.92 -0.19 -33.67
C GLU A 226 10.97 -1.33 -33.49
N ALA A 227 10.78 -2.21 -32.53
CA ALA A 227 11.67 -3.35 -32.26
C ALA A 227 11.43 -4.52 -33.25
N THR A 228 11.48 -4.24 -34.54
CA THR A 228 11.41 -5.26 -35.58
C THR A 228 12.67 -6.15 -35.58
N GLY A 229 12.49 -7.47 -35.65
CA GLY A 229 13.61 -8.43 -35.71
C GLY A 229 14.01 -9.07 -34.37
N LEU A 230 13.21 -8.91 -33.32
CA LEU A 230 13.43 -9.60 -32.05
C LEU A 230 13.34 -11.13 -32.23
N ARG A 231 14.23 -11.86 -31.52
CA ARG A 231 14.22 -13.31 -31.51
C ARG A 231 13.07 -13.87 -30.73
N GLU A 232 12.46 -14.96 -31.17
CA GLU A 232 11.46 -15.71 -30.40
C GLU A 232 12.11 -16.39 -29.20
N ARG A 233 11.49 -16.23 -28.03
CA ARG A 233 11.98 -16.78 -26.75
C ARG A 233 10.83 -17.14 -25.81
N HIS A 234 11.02 -18.21 -25.04
CA HIS A 234 10.09 -18.62 -24.00
C HIS A 234 10.27 -17.71 -22.75
N THR A 235 9.83 -16.48 -22.90
CA THR A 235 9.92 -15.45 -21.88
C THR A 235 8.57 -15.29 -21.18
N VAL A 236 8.59 -14.99 -19.88
CA VAL A 236 7.45 -14.52 -19.09
C VAL A 236 7.77 -13.18 -18.46
N VAL A 237 6.76 -12.33 -18.33
CA VAL A 237 6.86 -11.07 -17.60
C VAL A 237 6.34 -11.30 -16.18
N VAL A 238 7.07 -10.86 -15.18
CA VAL A 238 6.68 -10.88 -13.78
C VAL A 238 6.50 -9.44 -13.30
N ALA A 239 5.29 -9.11 -12.85
CA ALA A 239 4.97 -7.82 -12.30
C ALA A 239 4.74 -7.95 -10.78
N GLY A 240 5.68 -7.46 -9.99
CA GLY A 240 5.57 -7.36 -8.54
C GLY A 240 4.99 -6.02 -8.08
N HIS A 241 4.97 -5.78 -6.76
CA HIS A 241 4.52 -4.53 -6.18
C HIS A 241 5.24 -3.32 -6.82
N GLY A 242 4.48 -2.28 -7.16
CA GLY A 242 5.01 -1.05 -7.75
C GLY A 242 5.43 -1.15 -9.23
N ALA A 243 5.16 -2.27 -9.91
CA ALA A 243 5.46 -2.45 -11.33
C ALA A 243 4.77 -1.40 -12.23
N GLY A 244 3.50 -1.12 -11.94
CA GLY A 244 2.69 -0.20 -12.74
C GLY A 244 2.23 -0.79 -14.08
N PRO A 245 1.40 -0.05 -14.83
CA PRO A 245 0.87 -0.47 -16.13
C PRO A 245 1.92 -0.75 -17.19
N ILE A 246 3.12 -0.18 -17.06
CA ILE A 246 4.25 -0.41 -18.00
C ILE A 246 4.59 -1.90 -18.16
N ALA A 247 4.42 -2.71 -17.10
CA ALA A 247 4.65 -4.15 -17.18
C ALA A 247 3.60 -4.84 -18.08
N HIS A 248 2.34 -4.37 -18.01
CA HIS A 248 1.27 -4.82 -18.88
C HIS A 248 1.55 -4.44 -20.34
N ASP A 249 1.88 -3.16 -20.60
CA ASP A 249 2.12 -2.64 -21.95
C ASP A 249 3.30 -3.37 -22.61
N PHE A 250 4.35 -3.62 -21.84
CA PHE A 250 5.51 -4.42 -22.28
C PHE A 250 5.13 -5.86 -22.65
N ALA A 251 4.37 -6.53 -21.79
CA ALA A 251 3.91 -7.89 -22.04
C ALA A 251 2.98 -7.96 -23.27
N LEU A 252 2.12 -6.95 -23.45
CA LEU A 252 1.20 -6.86 -24.58
C LEU A 252 1.96 -6.67 -25.91
N ALA A 253 2.90 -5.73 -25.96
CA ALA A 253 3.68 -5.41 -27.15
C ALA A 253 4.49 -6.61 -27.66
N LEU A 254 5.03 -7.43 -26.77
CA LEU A 254 5.88 -8.58 -27.10
C LEU A 254 5.13 -9.93 -27.14
N GLY A 255 3.81 -9.93 -26.93
CA GLY A 255 3.02 -11.17 -26.93
C GLY A 255 3.41 -12.15 -25.81
N LEU A 256 3.79 -11.65 -24.64
CA LEU A 256 4.32 -12.47 -23.54
C LEU A 256 3.27 -12.72 -22.45
N PRO A 257 3.28 -13.90 -21.80
CA PRO A 257 2.49 -14.15 -20.59
C PRO A 257 2.94 -13.25 -19.44
N LEU A 258 1.97 -12.69 -18.69
CA LEU A 258 2.20 -11.79 -17.55
C LEU A 258 1.75 -12.45 -16.24
N PHE A 259 2.68 -12.67 -15.32
CA PHE A 259 2.43 -13.12 -13.96
C PHE A 259 2.45 -11.89 -13.03
N ALA A 260 1.27 -11.40 -12.70
CA ALA A 260 1.12 -10.14 -11.98
C ALA A 260 0.59 -10.36 -10.56
N GLU A 261 1.36 -9.92 -9.55
CA GLU A 261 0.88 -9.87 -8.17
C GLU A 261 -0.26 -8.84 -8.02
N PRO A 262 -1.19 -8.96 -7.05
CA PRO A 262 -2.34 -8.07 -6.92
C PRO A 262 -1.99 -6.57 -6.88
N SER A 263 -0.97 -6.19 -6.11
CA SER A 263 -0.53 -4.79 -5.95
C SER A 263 0.46 -4.31 -7.02
N SER A 264 0.63 -5.07 -8.10
CA SER A 264 1.46 -4.67 -9.24
C SER A 264 0.84 -3.54 -10.07
N ASN A 265 -0.48 -3.39 -10.04
CA ASN A 265 -1.26 -2.52 -10.93
C ASN A 265 -1.03 -2.83 -12.43
N ALA A 266 -0.71 -4.09 -12.74
CA ALA A 266 -0.55 -4.63 -14.08
C ALA A 266 -1.44 -5.87 -14.34
N ARG A 267 -2.27 -6.28 -13.33
CA ARG A 267 -3.08 -7.50 -13.36
C ARG A 267 -4.40 -7.29 -14.12
N PHE A 268 -4.32 -7.02 -15.40
CA PHE A 268 -5.48 -6.87 -16.28
C PHE A 268 -5.15 -7.32 -17.69
N SER A 269 -6.17 -7.41 -18.55
CA SER A 269 -6.12 -7.88 -19.92
C SER A 269 -5.81 -9.36 -20.13
N ARG A 270 -5.80 -9.75 -21.39
CA ARG A 270 -5.59 -11.14 -21.82
C ARG A 270 -4.18 -11.70 -21.56
N ASN A 271 -3.17 -10.85 -21.41
CA ASN A 271 -1.79 -11.31 -21.15
C ASN A 271 -1.58 -11.69 -19.69
N ALA A 272 -2.40 -11.16 -18.76
CA ALA A 272 -2.34 -11.52 -17.36
C ALA A 272 -2.90 -12.93 -17.12
N ILE A 273 -2.05 -13.83 -16.65
CA ILE A 273 -2.35 -15.26 -16.46
C ILE A 273 -3.02 -15.45 -15.09
N ALA A 274 -4.29 -15.78 -15.09
CA ALA A 274 -5.01 -16.14 -13.87
C ALA A 274 -4.43 -17.41 -13.25
N ALA A 275 -4.53 -17.51 -11.92
CA ALA A 275 -4.12 -18.71 -11.17
C ALA A 275 -2.66 -19.17 -11.45
N TYR A 276 -1.80 -18.27 -11.93
CA TYR A 276 -0.40 -18.57 -12.24
C TYR A 276 0.36 -19.23 -11.07
N PRO A 277 0.08 -18.94 -9.78
CA PRO A 277 0.79 -19.60 -8.70
C PRO A 277 0.54 -21.12 -8.67
N TYR A 278 -0.70 -21.54 -8.99
CA TYR A 278 -1.00 -22.97 -9.10
C TYR A 278 -0.35 -23.61 -10.33
N LEU A 279 -0.31 -22.90 -11.47
CA LEU A 279 0.33 -23.40 -12.69
C LEU A 279 1.84 -23.56 -12.53
N LEU A 280 2.49 -22.68 -11.75
CA LEU A 280 3.92 -22.78 -11.45
C LEU A 280 4.22 -23.90 -10.42
N GLY A 281 3.31 -24.18 -9.50
CA GLY A 281 3.56 -25.13 -8.42
C GLY A 281 4.68 -24.66 -7.46
N PRO A 282 4.96 -25.43 -6.41
CA PRO A 282 5.92 -25.04 -5.36
C PRO A 282 7.36 -24.86 -5.86
N GLU A 283 7.74 -25.54 -6.95
CA GLU A 283 9.10 -25.54 -7.51
C GLU A 283 9.27 -24.54 -8.67
N GLY A 284 8.40 -23.55 -8.80
CA GLY A 284 8.55 -22.47 -9.78
C GLY A 284 8.53 -22.94 -11.23
N GLY A 285 7.63 -23.85 -11.56
CA GLY A 285 7.44 -24.38 -12.93
C GLY A 285 8.14 -25.70 -13.20
N HIS A 286 8.87 -26.26 -12.23
CA HIS A 286 9.40 -27.62 -12.26
C HIS A 286 8.54 -28.58 -11.41
N GLY A 287 8.94 -29.85 -11.40
CA GLY A 287 8.30 -30.89 -10.58
C GLY A 287 6.95 -31.39 -11.14
N GLU A 288 6.40 -32.40 -10.46
CA GLU A 288 5.14 -33.05 -10.84
C GLU A 288 3.89 -32.21 -10.52
N HIS A 289 4.06 -31.23 -9.65
CA HIS A 289 3.00 -30.34 -9.21
C HIS A 289 2.84 -29.07 -10.05
N ALA A 290 3.68 -28.90 -11.08
CA ALA A 290 3.65 -27.77 -11.99
C ALA A 290 3.03 -28.16 -13.33
N HIS A 291 2.34 -27.20 -13.97
CA HIS A 291 1.90 -27.38 -15.35
C HIS A 291 3.13 -27.45 -16.29
N ARG A 292 3.07 -28.33 -17.29
CA ARG A 292 4.19 -28.59 -18.23
C ARG A 292 4.80 -27.34 -18.87
N LEU A 293 4.04 -26.26 -19.05
CA LEU A 293 4.52 -24.99 -19.60
C LEU A 293 5.64 -24.36 -18.75
N GLY A 294 5.62 -24.55 -17.43
CA GLY A 294 6.65 -24.02 -16.54
C GLY A 294 8.05 -24.48 -16.85
N LYS A 295 8.21 -25.73 -17.33
CA LYS A 295 9.50 -26.32 -17.73
C LYS A 295 10.12 -25.64 -18.95
N HIS A 296 9.32 -24.96 -19.75
CA HIS A 296 9.77 -24.28 -20.97
C HIS A 296 10.17 -22.83 -20.74
N ILE A 297 9.91 -22.24 -19.58
CA ILE A 297 10.36 -20.88 -19.27
C ILE A 297 11.90 -20.84 -19.31
N ARG A 298 12.47 -19.91 -20.08
CA ARG A 298 13.91 -19.70 -20.22
C ARG A 298 14.35 -18.29 -19.84
N ARG A 299 13.41 -17.35 -19.85
CA ARG A 299 13.68 -15.96 -19.48
C ARG A 299 12.56 -15.38 -18.65
N ILE A 300 12.95 -14.47 -17.76
CA ILE A 300 12.04 -13.66 -16.96
C ILE A 300 12.43 -12.20 -17.14
N VAL A 301 11.43 -11.38 -17.41
CA VAL A 301 11.54 -9.93 -17.28
C VAL A 301 10.76 -9.50 -16.04
N LEU A 302 11.43 -8.81 -15.13
CA LEU A 302 10.89 -8.41 -13.84
C LEU A 302 10.62 -6.91 -13.82
N PHE A 303 9.39 -6.54 -13.47
CA PHE A 303 8.98 -5.18 -13.15
C PHE A 303 8.57 -5.09 -11.67
N GLY A 304 9.02 -4.06 -10.98
CA GLY A 304 8.72 -3.86 -9.57
C GLY A 304 9.29 -4.96 -8.67
N ARG A 305 8.69 -5.13 -7.51
CA ARG A 305 9.18 -6.01 -6.44
C ARG A 305 8.21 -7.17 -6.19
N PRO A 306 8.47 -8.39 -6.64
CA PRO A 306 7.67 -9.55 -6.27
C PRO A 306 7.95 -9.93 -4.81
N THR A 307 6.94 -9.83 -3.95
CA THR A 307 7.09 -10.02 -2.51
C THR A 307 6.11 -11.04 -1.94
N LEU A 308 5.24 -11.61 -2.77
CA LEU A 308 4.07 -12.33 -2.31
C LEU A 308 4.13 -13.82 -2.63
N SER A 309 4.28 -14.16 -3.91
CA SER A 309 4.18 -15.53 -4.40
C SER A 309 5.47 -16.32 -4.16
N ARG A 310 5.39 -17.40 -3.34
CA ARG A 310 6.50 -18.34 -3.16
C ARG A 310 6.89 -19.03 -4.46
N GLN A 311 5.91 -19.27 -5.33
CA GLN A 311 6.09 -19.90 -6.63
C GLN A 311 6.90 -19.00 -7.58
N LEU A 312 6.66 -17.68 -7.56
CA LEU A 312 7.49 -16.72 -8.29
C LEU A 312 8.91 -16.65 -7.72
N GLN A 313 9.05 -16.68 -6.40
CA GLN A 313 10.38 -16.71 -5.77
C GLN A 313 11.16 -17.98 -6.16
N ALA A 314 10.50 -19.12 -6.20
CA ALA A 314 11.11 -20.37 -6.66
C ALA A 314 11.51 -20.29 -8.16
N LEU A 315 10.64 -19.72 -9.00
CA LEU A 315 10.94 -19.49 -10.43
C LEU A 315 12.15 -18.57 -10.63
N LEU A 316 12.25 -17.48 -9.86
CA LEU A 316 13.37 -16.54 -9.91
C LEU A 316 14.69 -17.15 -9.43
N LYS A 317 14.66 -18.19 -8.61
CA LYS A 317 15.85 -18.91 -8.12
C LYS A 317 16.38 -19.95 -9.11
N ARG A 318 15.65 -20.29 -10.15
CA ARG A 318 16.05 -21.33 -11.13
C ARG A 318 17.33 -20.92 -11.86
N ASP A 319 18.30 -21.85 -11.98
CA ASP A 319 19.58 -21.61 -12.64
C ASP A 319 19.48 -21.75 -14.18
N ASP A 320 18.48 -22.50 -14.67
CA ASP A 320 18.22 -22.67 -16.12
C ASP A 320 17.42 -21.51 -16.72
N VAL A 321 17.07 -20.49 -15.92
CA VAL A 321 16.29 -19.31 -16.33
C VAL A 321 17.13 -18.04 -16.17
N LYS A 322 17.29 -17.31 -17.27
CA LYS A 322 17.91 -15.98 -17.25
C LYS A 322 16.87 -14.95 -16.83
N SER A 323 17.25 -14.02 -15.96
CA SER A 323 16.35 -12.97 -15.48
C SER A 323 16.97 -11.59 -15.63
N ALA A 324 16.15 -10.62 -16.05
CA ALA A 324 16.48 -9.22 -16.10
C ALA A 324 15.40 -8.41 -15.38
N MET A 325 15.79 -7.32 -14.74
CA MET A 325 14.91 -6.41 -14.03
C MET A 325 14.95 -5.04 -14.70
N TYR A 326 13.76 -4.49 -14.96
CA TYR A 326 13.64 -3.09 -15.35
C TYR A 326 14.00 -2.19 -14.18
N TYR A 327 15.07 -1.43 -14.33
CA TYR A 327 15.67 -0.63 -13.26
C TYR A 327 16.01 0.78 -13.78
N PRO A 328 14.99 1.60 -14.10
CA PRO A 328 15.21 2.93 -14.71
C PRO A 328 15.83 3.94 -13.74
N ARG A 329 15.75 3.68 -12.42
CA ARG A 329 16.33 4.52 -11.36
C ARG A 329 16.52 3.71 -10.07
N PRO A 330 17.39 4.16 -9.16
CA PRO A 330 17.57 3.54 -7.84
C PRO A 330 16.26 3.42 -7.04
N VAL A 331 16.15 2.35 -6.27
CA VAL A 331 15.04 2.08 -5.34
C VAL A 331 15.57 1.78 -3.94
N GLY A 332 14.83 2.16 -2.91
CA GLY A 332 15.29 2.06 -1.51
C GLY A 332 15.26 0.64 -0.93
N TRP A 333 14.63 -0.31 -1.59
CA TRP A 333 14.48 -1.69 -1.13
C TRP A 333 15.55 -2.66 -1.68
N PHE A 334 16.45 -2.17 -2.52
CA PHE A 334 17.39 -3.03 -3.24
C PHE A 334 18.73 -2.33 -3.50
N THR A 335 19.82 -3.07 -3.32
CA THR A 335 21.18 -2.62 -3.69
C THR A 335 21.67 -3.40 -4.90
N PRO A 336 22.15 -2.73 -5.97
CA PRO A 336 22.75 -3.39 -7.12
C PRO A 336 23.82 -4.41 -6.70
N GLY A 337 23.80 -5.59 -7.31
CA GLY A 337 24.71 -6.70 -6.97
C GLY A 337 24.21 -7.63 -5.84
N ALA A 338 23.16 -7.26 -5.09
CA ALA A 338 22.56 -8.13 -4.08
C ALA A 338 21.66 -9.23 -4.67
N ARG A 339 21.33 -9.15 -5.96
CA ARG A 339 20.48 -10.11 -6.68
C ARG A 339 21.15 -10.49 -8.00
N LYS A 340 20.72 -11.64 -8.58
CA LYS A 340 21.31 -12.20 -9.81
C LYS A 340 20.74 -11.63 -11.10
N GLU A 341 19.62 -10.90 -11.04
CA GLU A 341 18.97 -10.33 -12.22
C GLU A 341 19.87 -9.28 -12.88
N GLU A 342 19.95 -9.33 -14.20
CA GLU A 342 20.58 -8.28 -15.00
C GLU A 342 19.74 -6.99 -14.86
N LEU A 343 20.39 -5.87 -14.50
CA LEU A 343 19.70 -4.58 -14.37
C LEU A 343 19.70 -3.86 -15.71
N ILE A 344 18.52 -3.58 -16.24
CA ILE A 344 18.36 -2.90 -17.53
C ILE A 344 17.54 -1.63 -17.32
N THR A 345 18.10 -0.50 -17.71
CA THR A 345 17.50 0.83 -17.54
C THR A 345 16.58 1.24 -18.68
N GLU A 346 16.87 0.73 -19.91
CA GLU A 346 16.16 1.10 -21.12
C GLU A 346 15.18 0.01 -21.55
N LEU A 347 13.95 0.39 -21.90
CA LEU A 347 12.92 -0.54 -22.34
C LEU A 347 13.28 -1.27 -23.62
N GLN A 348 13.98 -0.61 -24.55
CA GLN A 348 14.44 -1.23 -25.80
C GLN A 348 15.41 -2.37 -25.53
N SER A 349 16.42 -2.15 -24.69
CA SER A 349 17.39 -3.18 -24.29
C SER A 349 16.71 -4.33 -23.54
N LEU A 350 15.69 -4.01 -22.74
CA LEU A 350 14.88 -4.99 -22.04
C LEU A 350 14.05 -5.84 -23.03
N ALA A 351 13.51 -5.24 -24.11
CA ALA A 351 12.81 -5.96 -25.17
C ALA A 351 13.75 -6.88 -25.96
N GLU A 352 14.97 -6.46 -26.22
CA GLU A 352 16.02 -7.30 -26.84
C GLU A 352 16.40 -8.49 -25.95
N PHE A 353 16.50 -8.27 -24.63
CA PHE A 353 16.66 -9.36 -23.69
C PHE A 353 15.45 -10.30 -23.70
N ALA A 354 14.22 -9.77 -23.66
CA ALA A 354 13.00 -10.56 -23.60
C ALA A 354 12.75 -11.38 -24.86
N GLY A 355 12.91 -10.77 -26.02
CA GLY A 355 12.41 -11.29 -27.29
C GLY A 355 10.89 -11.29 -27.38
N THR A 356 10.35 -11.82 -28.45
CA THR A 356 8.90 -12.07 -28.60
C THR A 356 8.54 -13.50 -28.19
N GLY A 357 7.29 -13.74 -27.81
CA GLY A 357 6.80 -15.09 -27.55
C GLY A 357 6.74 -15.91 -28.81
N PRO A 358 7.21 -17.18 -28.83
CA PRO A 358 7.02 -18.07 -29.97
C PRO A 358 5.53 -18.27 -30.29
N PRO A 359 5.17 -18.64 -31.53
CA PRO A 359 3.79 -18.95 -31.89
C PRO A 359 3.13 -19.92 -30.91
N GLY A 360 1.96 -19.55 -30.39
CA GLY A 360 1.21 -20.35 -29.43
C GLY A 360 1.68 -20.26 -27.96
N TRP A 361 2.80 -19.60 -27.66
CA TRP A 361 3.31 -19.49 -26.27
C TRP A 361 2.31 -18.83 -25.33
N LEU A 362 1.87 -17.62 -25.64
CA LEU A 362 0.85 -16.91 -24.86
C LEU A 362 -0.48 -17.68 -24.85
N GLY A 363 -0.94 -18.16 -25.99
CA GLY A 363 -2.21 -18.89 -26.11
C GLY A 363 -2.25 -20.17 -25.27
N SER A 364 -1.12 -20.86 -25.14
CA SER A 364 -1.00 -22.05 -24.27
C SER A 364 -1.18 -21.70 -22.79
N TRP A 365 -0.55 -20.61 -22.32
CA TRP A 365 -0.72 -20.11 -20.95
C TRP A 365 -2.15 -19.64 -20.69
N GLN A 366 -2.76 -18.92 -21.62
CA GLN A 366 -4.15 -18.48 -21.53
C GLN A 366 -5.12 -19.67 -21.43
N SER A 367 -4.90 -20.71 -22.25
CA SER A 367 -5.73 -21.91 -22.22
C SER A 367 -5.58 -22.68 -20.90
N ALA A 368 -4.36 -22.81 -20.37
CA ALA A 368 -4.11 -23.42 -19.07
C ALA A 368 -4.77 -22.61 -17.95
N ALA A 369 -4.62 -21.28 -17.97
CA ALA A 369 -5.22 -20.38 -17.00
C ALA A 369 -6.75 -20.45 -16.99
N LEU A 370 -7.38 -20.52 -18.15
CA LEU A 370 -8.83 -20.64 -18.27
C LEU A 370 -9.35 -21.93 -17.66
N ARG A 371 -8.67 -23.08 -17.92
CA ARG A 371 -9.04 -24.36 -17.28
C ARG A 371 -8.84 -24.30 -15.76
N ALA A 372 -7.70 -23.80 -15.30
CA ALA A 372 -7.39 -23.64 -13.89
C ALA A 372 -8.43 -22.74 -13.17
N GLN A 373 -8.79 -21.62 -13.80
CA GLN A 373 -9.77 -20.68 -13.24
C GLN A 373 -11.17 -21.31 -13.11
N ARG A 374 -11.62 -22.08 -14.11
CA ARG A 374 -12.90 -22.81 -14.06
C ARG A 374 -12.93 -23.84 -12.93
N ALA A 375 -11.86 -24.63 -12.80
CA ALA A 375 -11.75 -25.63 -11.76
C ALA A 375 -11.72 -25.01 -10.36
N LEU A 376 -10.97 -23.92 -10.18
CA LEU A 376 -10.94 -23.13 -8.95
C LEU A 376 -12.33 -22.62 -8.58
N GLU A 377 -13.05 -22.04 -9.52
CA GLU A 377 -14.39 -21.49 -9.28
C GLU A 377 -15.39 -22.57 -8.89
N GLN A 378 -15.37 -23.70 -9.58
CA GLN A 378 -16.20 -24.86 -9.24
C GLN A 378 -15.90 -25.40 -7.83
N ALA A 379 -14.62 -25.49 -7.46
CA ALA A 379 -14.21 -25.96 -6.14
C ALA A 379 -14.70 -25.02 -5.02
N LEU A 380 -14.56 -23.70 -5.20
CA LEU A 380 -15.04 -22.71 -4.25
C LEU A 380 -16.58 -22.72 -4.13
N THR A 381 -17.30 -22.76 -5.26
CA THR A 381 -18.76 -22.76 -5.29
C THR A 381 -19.35 -24.04 -4.65
N LYS A 382 -18.79 -25.21 -4.98
CA LYS A 382 -19.22 -26.48 -4.38
C LYS A 382 -19.14 -26.47 -2.85
N ARG A 383 -18.05 -25.91 -2.32
CA ARG A 383 -17.84 -25.84 -0.88
C ARG A 383 -18.81 -24.87 -0.20
N GLN A 384 -19.10 -23.76 -0.83
CA GLN A 384 -20.05 -22.79 -0.31
C GLN A 384 -21.45 -23.38 -0.15
N HIS A 385 -21.92 -24.20 -1.11
CA HIS A 385 -23.21 -24.89 -0.99
C HIS A 385 -23.28 -25.80 0.24
N VAL A 386 -22.12 -26.30 0.71
CA VAL A 386 -22.06 -27.13 1.92
C VAL A 386 -22.08 -26.29 3.20
N VAL A 387 -21.40 -25.11 3.19
CA VAL A 387 -21.20 -24.29 4.41
C VAL A 387 -22.23 -23.16 4.53
N GLY A 388 -22.84 -22.73 3.42
CA GLY A 388 -23.87 -21.67 3.38
C GLY A 388 -23.35 -20.24 3.57
N LYS A 389 -22.07 -20.05 3.86
CA LYS A 389 -21.43 -18.74 4.09
C LYS A 389 -20.16 -18.57 3.24
N PRO A 390 -19.82 -17.35 2.80
CA PRO A 390 -18.58 -17.14 2.07
C PRO A 390 -17.37 -17.35 3.00
N GLY A 391 -16.44 -18.21 2.57
CA GLY A 391 -15.15 -18.37 3.24
C GLY A 391 -14.15 -17.28 2.79
N ALA A 392 -12.96 -17.25 3.41
CA ALA A 392 -11.93 -16.24 3.17
C ALA A 392 -11.55 -16.11 1.68
N MET A 393 -11.22 -17.23 0.99
CA MET A 393 -10.84 -17.21 -0.43
C MET A 393 -11.98 -16.72 -1.33
N ARG A 394 -13.23 -17.11 -1.04
CA ARG A 394 -14.39 -16.67 -1.83
C ARG A 394 -14.67 -15.19 -1.60
N THR A 395 -14.54 -14.70 -0.36
CA THR A 395 -14.63 -13.27 -0.05
C THR A 395 -13.55 -12.48 -0.81
N ALA A 396 -12.31 -12.96 -0.80
CA ALA A 396 -11.22 -12.34 -1.55
C ALA A 396 -11.51 -12.27 -3.05
N GLN A 397 -12.08 -13.33 -3.64
CA GLN A 397 -12.49 -13.38 -5.04
C GLN A 397 -13.59 -12.36 -5.35
N LEU A 398 -14.64 -12.30 -4.53
CA LEU A 398 -15.78 -11.40 -4.75
C LEU A 398 -15.38 -9.93 -4.60
N VAL A 399 -14.66 -9.59 -3.53
CA VAL A 399 -14.21 -8.21 -3.28
C VAL A 399 -13.30 -7.73 -4.41
N SER A 400 -12.31 -8.53 -4.83
CA SER A 400 -11.41 -8.12 -5.91
C SER A 400 -12.09 -8.04 -7.28
N ALA A 401 -13.14 -8.85 -7.52
CA ALA A 401 -13.91 -8.81 -8.77
C ALA A 401 -14.86 -7.62 -8.86
N THR A 402 -15.34 -7.12 -7.71
CA THR A 402 -16.30 -6.00 -7.64
C THR A 402 -15.65 -4.66 -7.31
N ALA A 403 -14.37 -4.65 -6.96
CA ALA A 403 -13.67 -3.42 -6.58
C ALA A 403 -13.64 -2.39 -7.71
N LEU A 404 -14.05 -1.18 -7.38
CA LEU A 404 -14.01 0.01 -8.23
C LEU A 404 -13.28 1.12 -7.47
N GLY A 405 -12.53 1.96 -8.19
CA GLY A 405 -11.79 3.07 -7.59
C GLY A 405 -10.53 2.60 -6.88
N GLN A 406 -10.51 2.61 -5.55
CA GLN A 406 -9.33 2.24 -4.76
C GLN A 406 -9.57 0.92 -4.01
N LEU A 407 -8.65 -0.04 -4.16
CA LEU A 407 -8.65 -1.30 -3.40
C LEU A 407 -7.38 -1.37 -2.55
N VAL A 408 -7.55 -1.41 -1.22
CA VAL A 408 -6.45 -1.59 -0.28
C VAL A 408 -6.49 -3.01 0.25
N LEU A 409 -5.39 -3.74 0.10
CA LEU A 409 -5.26 -5.12 0.55
C LEU A 409 -4.35 -5.20 1.77
N GLY A 410 -4.90 -5.65 2.88
CA GLY A 410 -4.12 -5.94 4.07
C GLY A 410 -3.08 -7.01 3.82
N SER A 411 -1.92 -6.87 4.42
CA SER A 411 -0.86 -7.87 4.41
C SER A 411 -1.32 -9.17 5.10
N SER A 412 -0.49 -10.23 5.15
CA SER A 412 -0.83 -11.55 5.69
C SER A 412 -1.65 -12.42 4.72
N SER A 413 -2.76 -13.02 5.14
CA SER A 413 -3.54 -13.99 4.34
C SER A 413 -4.28 -13.36 3.19
N VAL A 414 -4.88 -12.20 3.41
CA VAL A 414 -5.84 -11.57 2.50
C VAL A 414 -5.25 -11.35 1.10
N ILE A 415 -4.13 -10.65 1.01
CA ILE A 415 -3.49 -10.38 -0.29
C ILE A 415 -2.99 -11.66 -0.98
N ARG A 416 -2.66 -12.70 -0.21
CA ARG A 416 -2.27 -14.02 -0.76
C ARG A 416 -3.46 -14.75 -1.34
N ASP A 417 -4.61 -14.70 -0.67
CA ASP A 417 -5.85 -15.28 -1.19
C ASP A 417 -6.26 -14.56 -2.49
N VAL A 418 -6.18 -13.24 -2.52
CA VAL A 418 -6.42 -12.45 -3.76
C VAL A 418 -5.48 -12.89 -4.88
N ASP A 419 -4.19 -13.09 -4.62
CA ASP A 419 -3.24 -13.55 -5.64
C ASP A 419 -3.63 -14.89 -6.26
N LEU A 420 -4.17 -15.79 -5.45
CA LEU A 420 -4.59 -17.12 -5.86
C LEU A 420 -5.90 -17.13 -6.65
N VAL A 421 -6.87 -16.28 -6.29
CA VAL A 421 -8.26 -16.40 -6.78
C VAL A 421 -8.72 -15.28 -7.71
N TRP A 422 -8.04 -14.11 -7.70
CA TRP A 422 -8.49 -12.97 -8.49
C TRP A 422 -8.28 -13.21 -9.99
N ARG A 423 -9.39 -13.30 -10.71
CA ARG A 423 -9.38 -13.35 -12.17
C ARG A 423 -9.03 -11.95 -12.72
N PRO A 424 -7.99 -11.81 -13.54
CA PRO A 424 -7.67 -10.55 -14.19
C PRO A 424 -8.86 -10.01 -14.98
N PRO A 425 -9.29 -8.75 -14.76
CA PRO A 425 -10.33 -8.12 -15.58
C PRO A 425 -9.80 -7.80 -16.99
N SER A 426 -10.69 -7.50 -17.92
CA SER A 426 -10.30 -7.06 -19.28
C SER A 426 -9.57 -5.73 -19.29
N GLU A 427 -9.93 -4.86 -18.35
CA GLU A 427 -9.36 -3.53 -18.12
C GLU A 427 -9.13 -3.31 -16.64
N ALA A 428 -8.26 -2.35 -16.28
CA ALA A 428 -8.04 -1.99 -14.88
C ALA A 428 -9.32 -1.34 -14.31
N THR A 429 -9.92 -1.97 -13.29
CA THR A 429 -11.15 -1.49 -12.62
C THR A 429 -10.87 -0.75 -11.33
N ALA A 430 -9.74 -1.04 -10.70
CA ALA A 430 -9.32 -0.42 -9.45
C ALA A 430 -7.80 -0.22 -9.42
N THR A 431 -7.35 0.81 -8.71
CA THR A 431 -5.95 0.94 -8.29
C THR A 431 -5.75 0.17 -6.99
N VAL A 432 -4.78 -0.74 -6.97
CA VAL A 432 -4.53 -1.63 -5.82
C VAL A 432 -3.36 -1.13 -5.00
N PHE A 433 -3.61 -0.95 -3.71
CA PHE A 433 -2.62 -0.54 -2.72
C PHE A 433 -2.40 -1.63 -1.67
N ALA A 434 -1.22 -1.73 -1.14
CA ALA A 434 -0.87 -2.60 -0.02
C ALA A 434 0.45 -2.15 0.61
N HIS A 435 0.64 -2.43 1.90
CA HIS A 435 1.95 -2.31 2.53
C HIS A 435 2.84 -3.46 2.04
N ARG A 436 3.77 -3.16 1.14
CA ARG A 436 4.72 -4.15 0.58
C ARG A 436 6.18 -3.74 0.75
N GLY A 437 6.45 -2.61 1.38
CA GLY A 437 7.80 -2.25 1.83
C GLY A 437 8.32 -3.27 2.83
N LEU A 438 7.63 -3.42 3.93
CA LEU A 438 7.93 -4.39 5.00
C LEU A 438 6.78 -5.37 5.27
N ALA A 439 5.63 -5.19 4.61
CA ALA A 439 4.45 -6.02 4.73
C ALA A 439 3.87 -6.10 6.17
N GLY A 440 3.97 -5.00 6.91
CA GLY A 440 3.36 -4.86 8.24
C GLY A 440 1.84 -4.92 8.19
N ILE A 441 1.23 -5.22 9.35
CA ILE A 441 -0.23 -5.19 9.53
C ILE A 441 -0.70 -3.95 10.29
N ASP A 442 0.24 -3.14 10.74
CA ASP A 442 0.05 -1.88 11.44
C ASP A 442 -0.42 -0.77 10.49
N GLY A 443 -1.22 0.16 10.99
CA GLY A 443 -1.64 1.36 10.26
C GLY A 443 -2.42 1.13 8.96
N THR A 444 -2.98 -0.06 8.73
CA THR A 444 -3.63 -0.39 7.45
C THR A 444 -4.95 0.36 7.24
N ILE A 445 -5.76 0.53 8.30
CA ILE A 445 -7.00 1.32 8.26
C ILE A 445 -6.65 2.80 8.06
N SER A 446 -5.65 3.28 8.80
CA SER A 446 -5.15 4.65 8.70
C SER A 446 -4.66 4.98 7.29
N THR A 447 -3.91 4.06 6.66
CA THR A 447 -3.44 4.20 5.27
C THR A 447 -4.62 4.25 4.29
N ALA A 448 -5.60 3.37 4.43
CA ALA A 448 -6.80 3.36 3.58
C ALA A 448 -7.60 4.66 3.72
N SER A 449 -7.73 5.18 4.95
CA SER A 449 -8.33 6.49 5.21
C SER A 449 -7.57 7.61 4.49
N GLY A 450 -6.24 7.60 4.56
CA GLY A 450 -5.39 8.56 3.86
C GLY A 450 -5.53 8.51 2.35
N ILE A 451 -5.63 7.30 1.77
CA ILE A 451 -5.87 7.10 0.33
C ILE A 451 -7.21 7.71 -0.08
N SER A 452 -8.29 7.40 0.65
CA SER A 452 -9.62 7.93 0.38
C SER A 452 -9.66 9.46 0.47
N LEU A 453 -9.07 10.05 1.51
CA LEU A 453 -9.02 11.50 1.72
C LEU A 453 -8.20 12.23 0.64
N ALA A 454 -7.13 11.61 0.14
CA ALA A 454 -6.28 12.22 -0.89
C ALA A 454 -6.91 12.17 -2.28
N THR A 455 -7.61 11.09 -2.60
CA THR A 455 -8.25 10.90 -3.90
C THR A 455 -9.66 11.48 -3.98
N GLY A 456 -10.36 11.58 -2.83
CA GLY A 456 -11.78 11.87 -2.78
C GLY A 456 -12.66 10.73 -3.29
N GLU A 457 -12.07 9.56 -3.56
CA GLU A 457 -12.76 8.41 -4.12
C GLU A 457 -13.12 7.38 -3.03
N ARG A 458 -14.15 6.60 -3.34
CA ARG A 458 -14.49 5.43 -2.52
C ARG A 458 -13.33 4.45 -2.50
N THR A 459 -12.97 4.03 -1.31
CA THR A 459 -11.90 3.07 -1.06
C THR A 459 -12.48 1.81 -0.44
N THR A 460 -12.17 0.65 -1.00
CA THR A 460 -12.46 -0.64 -0.38
C THR A 460 -11.18 -1.16 0.28
N LEU A 461 -11.23 -1.34 1.60
CA LEU A 461 -10.17 -1.99 2.36
C LEU A 461 -10.58 -3.42 2.69
N MET A 462 -9.74 -4.41 2.38
CA MET A 462 -9.95 -5.79 2.80
C MET A 462 -8.82 -6.25 3.72
N VAL A 463 -9.17 -6.67 4.95
CA VAL A 463 -8.23 -7.05 6.01
C VAL A 463 -8.68 -8.30 6.75
N GLY A 464 -7.75 -8.98 7.42
CA GLY A 464 -8.09 -9.94 8.47
C GLY A 464 -8.40 -9.24 9.79
N ASP A 465 -9.00 -9.97 10.72
CA ASP A 465 -9.36 -9.48 12.05
C ASP A 465 -8.16 -8.95 12.85
N LEU A 466 -7.03 -9.66 12.86
CA LEU A 466 -5.83 -9.19 13.58
C LEU A 466 -5.30 -7.87 12.99
N THR A 467 -5.34 -7.69 11.68
CA THR A 467 -4.96 -6.43 11.04
C THR A 467 -5.93 -5.30 11.42
N PHE A 468 -7.23 -5.60 11.47
CA PHE A 468 -8.26 -4.67 11.92
C PHE A 468 -8.02 -4.25 13.38
N LEU A 469 -7.83 -5.23 14.27
CA LEU A 469 -7.59 -4.99 15.70
C LEU A 469 -6.29 -4.23 15.96
N TYR A 470 -5.27 -4.46 15.16
CA TYR A 470 -3.98 -3.79 15.33
C TYR A 470 -4.02 -2.29 14.99
N ASP A 471 -4.99 -1.82 14.18
CA ASP A 471 -5.13 -0.41 13.79
C ASP A 471 -6.53 0.16 14.11
N THR A 472 -7.15 -0.27 15.20
CA THR A 472 -8.46 0.26 15.64
C THR A 472 -8.43 1.77 15.89
N ASN A 473 -7.27 2.34 16.30
CA ASN A 473 -7.11 3.79 16.43
C ASN A 473 -7.22 4.53 15.08
N GLY A 474 -7.04 3.85 13.96
CA GLY A 474 -7.33 4.38 12.63
C GLY A 474 -8.82 4.68 12.37
N LEU A 475 -9.71 4.11 13.22
CA LEU A 475 -11.14 4.41 13.23
C LEU A 475 -11.47 5.70 13.99
N LEU A 476 -10.57 6.19 14.86
CA LEU A 476 -10.81 7.36 15.69
C LEU A 476 -10.70 8.64 14.84
N MET A 477 -11.78 9.42 14.84
CA MET A 477 -11.86 10.66 14.07
C MET A 477 -12.61 11.72 14.84
N GLY A 478 -12.09 12.96 14.83
CA GLY A 478 -12.76 14.11 15.44
C GLY A 478 -14.00 14.52 14.63
N PRO A 479 -15.00 15.13 15.30
CA PRO A 479 -16.26 15.52 14.66
C PRO A 479 -16.11 16.67 13.63
N THR A 480 -14.96 17.37 13.63
CA THR A 480 -14.64 18.46 12.70
C THR A 480 -13.79 17.99 11.51
N GLU A 481 -13.42 16.71 11.49
CA GLU A 481 -12.57 16.17 10.45
C GLU A 481 -13.38 15.68 9.24
N GLN A 482 -12.78 15.79 8.06
CA GLN A 482 -13.36 15.21 6.86
C GLN A 482 -13.39 13.68 6.97
N GLU A 483 -14.57 13.11 6.81
CA GLU A 483 -14.74 11.65 6.82
C GLU A 483 -14.32 11.02 5.49
N PRO A 484 -13.50 9.94 5.48
CA PRO A 484 -13.18 9.20 4.27
C PRO A 484 -14.37 8.35 3.79
N HIS A 485 -14.48 8.13 2.50
CA HIS A 485 -15.42 7.17 1.91
C HIS A 485 -14.78 5.76 1.91
N LEU A 486 -15.00 4.99 2.99
CA LEU A 486 -14.24 3.78 3.25
C LEU A 486 -15.13 2.58 3.62
N ASP A 487 -15.13 1.55 2.77
CA ASP A 487 -15.67 0.23 3.08
C ASP A 487 -14.57 -0.67 3.62
N ILE A 488 -14.71 -1.15 4.85
CA ILE A 488 -13.75 -2.05 5.50
C ILE A 488 -14.34 -3.46 5.53
N VAL A 489 -13.88 -4.34 4.66
CA VAL A 489 -14.24 -5.75 4.65
C VAL A 489 -13.29 -6.50 5.59
N VAL A 490 -13.80 -7.01 6.69
CA VAL A 490 -13.04 -7.76 7.69
C VAL A 490 -13.34 -9.24 7.55
N ILE A 491 -12.33 -10.03 7.19
CA ILE A 491 -12.40 -11.49 7.27
C ILE A 491 -12.04 -11.87 8.71
N ASN A 492 -13.06 -12.20 9.50
CA ASN A 492 -12.92 -12.54 10.90
C ASN A 492 -12.90 -14.05 11.08
N ASP A 493 -11.73 -14.60 11.31
CA ASP A 493 -11.50 -16.01 11.63
C ASP A 493 -11.01 -16.23 13.08
N SER A 494 -11.12 -15.17 13.90
CA SER A 494 -10.79 -15.13 15.32
C SER A 494 -9.33 -15.46 15.60
N GLY A 495 -8.40 -15.02 14.72
CA GLY A 495 -6.96 -15.20 14.93
C GLY A 495 -6.10 -15.22 13.68
N GLY A 496 -4.88 -15.74 13.83
CA GLY A 496 -3.86 -15.76 12.79
C GLY A 496 -3.93 -16.98 11.87
N ALA A 497 -4.93 -17.09 11.01
CA ALA A 497 -5.09 -18.21 10.09
C ALA A 497 -3.91 -18.44 9.13
N ILE A 498 -3.08 -17.44 8.88
CA ILE A 498 -1.91 -17.56 7.99
C ILE A 498 -0.95 -18.67 8.44
N PHE A 499 -0.78 -18.86 9.75
CA PHE A 499 0.20 -19.80 10.31
C PHE A 499 -0.18 -21.26 10.07
N HIS A 500 -1.46 -21.56 9.86
CA HIS A 500 -1.91 -22.89 9.47
C HIS A 500 -1.49 -23.28 8.04
N GLY A 501 -1.25 -22.30 7.17
CA GLY A 501 -0.76 -22.52 5.80
C GLY A 501 0.76 -22.39 5.64
N LEU A 502 1.49 -22.17 6.75
CA LEU A 502 2.95 -22.12 6.81
C LEU A 502 3.50 -23.39 7.47
N GLU A 503 4.81 -23.45 7.65
CA GLU A 503 5.53 -24.57 8.32
C GLU A 503 4.99 -24.85 9.73
N HIS A 504 4.40 -23.85 10.39
CA HIS A 504 3.76 -23.98 11.70
C HIS A 504 2.53 -24.90 11.68
N GLY A 505 1.81 -24.98 10.53
CA GLY A 505 0.71 -25.94 10.36
C GLY A 505 1.16 -27.40 10.47
N GLU A 506 2.36 -27.72 9.94
CA GLU A 506 2.95 -29.05 10.08
C GLU A 506 3.45 -29.31 11.51
N VAL A 507 4.02 -28.28 12.16
CA VAL A 507 4.45 -28.37 13.57
C VAL A 507 3.25 -28.62 14.47
N ALA A 508 2.11 -28.02 14.21
CA ALA A 508 0.88 -28.20 14.98
C ALA A 508 0.37 -29.66 14.97
N GLN A 509 0.72 -30.46 13.96
CA GLN A 509 0.37 -31.88 13.88
C GLN A 509 1.21 -32.76 14.81
N ARG A 510 2.32 -32.24 15.38
CA ARG A 510 3.17 -33.00 16.28
C ARG A 510 2.55 -33.09 17.68
N PRO A 511 2.72 -34.19 18.41
CA PRO A 511 2.18 -34.34 19.76
C PRO A 511 2.57 -33.18 20.70
N GLY A 512 1.57 -32.56 21.33
CA GLY A 512 1.73 -31.44 22.27
C GLY A 512 1.99 -30.07 21.65
N MET A 513 2.16 -29.97 20.33
CA MET A 513 2.52 -28.68 19.68
C MET A 513 1.30 -27.86 19.21
N ALA A 514 0.13 -28.47 19.07
CA ALA A 514 -1.08 -27.77 18.61
C ALA A 514 -1.41 -26.55 19.49
N SER A 515 -1.41 -26.70 20.81
CA SER A 515 -1.68 -25.61 21.75
C SER A 515 -0.59 -24.53 21.76
N VAL A 516 0.66 -24.90 21.49
CA VAL A 516 1.78 -23.95 21.35
C VAL A 516 1.59 -23.11 20.10
N VAL A 517 1.32 -23.74 18.95
CA VAL A 517 1.10 -23.02 17.69
C VAL A 517 -0.14 -22.13 17.81
N GLU A 518 -1.22 -22.64 18.39
CA GLU A 518 -2.45 -21.87 18.57
C GLU A 518 -2.21 -20.62 19.44
N ARG A 519 -1.56 -20.78 20.59
CA ARG A 519 -1.34 -19.68 21.53
C ARG A 519 -0.40 -18.59 21.00
N PHE A 520 0.74 -18.98 20.42
CA PHE A 520 1.83 -18.06 20.11
C PHE A 520 1.81 -17.54 18.66
N PHE A 521 1.14 -18.24 17.77
CA PHE A 521 1.02 -17.87 16.35
C PHE A 521 -0.44 -17.63 15.96
N GLY A 522 -1.35 -18.54 16.31
CA GLY A 522 -2.79 -18.39 16.08
C GLY A 522 -3.39 -17.18 16.81
N THR A 523 -2.84 -16.85 17.99
CA THR A 523 -3.26 -15.71 18.82
C THR A 523 -4.79 -15.52 18.82
N PRO A 524 -5.55 -16.52 19.31
CA PRO A 524 -7.00 -16.50 19.25
C PRO A 524 -7.59 -15.38 20.11
N HIS A 525 -8.69 -14.78 19.64
CA HIS A 525 -9.40 -13.74 20.37
C HIS A 525 -10.92 -13.91 20.30
N THR A 526 -11.62 -13.24 21.22
CA THR A 526 -13.07 -13.22 21.32
C THR A 526 -13.63 -11.80 21.21
N VAL A 527 -12.89 -10.90 20.54
CA VAL A 527 -13.28 -9.49 20.41
C VAL A 527 -14.51 -9.36 19.52
N ASP A 528 -15.48 -8.58 19.99
CA ASP A 528 -16.66 -8.19 19.21
C ASP A 528 -16.33 -6.97 18.36
N ILE A 529 -16.16 -7.17 17.05
CA ILE A 529 -15.88 -6.12 16.06
C ILE A 529 -17.04 -5.13 15.98
N GLY A 530 -18.29 -5.60 16.11
CA GLY A 530 -19.47 -4.74 16.11
C GLY A 530 -19.47 -3.77 17.29
N ALA A 531 -19.07 -4.23 18.48
CA ALA A 531 -18.94 -3.37 19.66
C ALA A 531 -17.86 -2.30 19.48
N ILE A 532 -16.72 -2.64 18.87
CA ILE A 532 -15.68 -1.65 18.52
C ILE A 532 -16.25 -0.61 17.55
N CYS A 533 -16.94 -1.04 16.50
CA CYS A 533 -17.52 -0.14 15.52
C CYS A 533 -18.55 0.81 16.17
N ALA A 534 -19.39 0.30 17.05
CA ALA A 534 -20.37 1.09 17.79
C ALA A 534 -19.70 2.16 18.68
N ALA A 535 -18.60 1.81 19.36
CA ALA A 535 -17.83 2.76 20.17
C ALA A 535 -17.23 3.91 19.35
N HIS A 536 -16.95 3.68 18.06
CA HIS A 536 -16.45 4.70 17.12
C HIS A 536 -17.57 5.35 16.26
N GLY A 537 -18.85 5.00 16.49
CA GLY A 537 -19.96 5.52 15.70
C GLY A 537 -19.96 5.06 14.23
N ILE A 538 -19.37 3.90 13.94
CA ILE A 538 -19.23 3.36 12.59
C ILE A 538 -20.29 2.30 12.35
N ARG A 539 -20.95 2.37 11.19
CA ARG A 539 -21.90 1.34 10.75
C ARG A 539 -21.19 -0.01 10.60
N HIS A 540 -21.75 -1.04 11.21
CA HIS A 540 -21.26 -2.41 11.13
C HIS A 540 -22.34 -3.36 10.62
N GLU A 541 -21.96 -4.25 9.70
CA GLU A 541 -22.83 -5.30 9.17
C GLU A 541 -22.11 -6.64 9.19
N ARG A 542 -22.69 -7.63 9.90
CA ARG A 542 -22.20 -9.00 9.86
C ARG A 542 -22.86 -9.73 8.69
N LEU A 543 -22.08 -10.06 7.69
CA LEU A 543 -22.56 -10.65 6.45
C LEU A 543 -22.77 -12.16 6.58
N THR A 544 -23.89 -12.65 6.05
CA THR A 544 -24.30 -14.05 6.13
C THR A 544 -24.33 -14.73 4.76
N SER A 545 -24.25 -13.97 3.66
CA SER A 545 -24.28 -14.52 2.29
C SER A 545 -23.40 -13.72 1.32
N GLU A 546 -23.07 -14.34 0.18
CA GLU A 546 -22.38 -13.68 -0.93
C GLU A 546 -23.22 -12.57 -1.55
N GLN A 547 -24.52 -12.80 -1.71
CA GLN A 547 -25.44 -11.82 -2.27
C GLN A 547 -25.46 -10.55 -1.42
N GLN A 548 -25.45 -10.70 -0.09
CA GLN A 548 -25.38 -9.58 0.82
C GLN A 548 -24.05 -8.82 0.66
N LEU A 549 -22.91 -9.53 0.57
CA LEU A 549 -21.61 -8.87 0.33
C LEU A 549 -21.59 -8.10 -0.99
N ILE A 550 -22.03 -8.72 -2.09
CA ILE A 550 -22.07 -8.09 -3.41
C ILE A 550 -23.01 -6.88 -3.40
N HIS A 551 -24.18 -6.99 -2.80
CA HIS A 551 -25.14 -5.90 -2.67
C HIS A 551 -24.54 -4.73 -1.91
N MET A 552 -23.94 -4.99 -0.74
CA MET A 552 -23.33 -3.96 0.09
C MET A 552 -22.16 -3.27 -0.62
N LEU A 553 -21.32 -4.02 -1.36
CA LEU A 553 -20.22 -3.44 -2.13
C LEU A 553 -20.72 -2.63 -3.34
N GLY A 554 -21.86 -3.00 -3.91
CA GLY A 554 -22.52 -2.28 -5.00
C GLY A 554 -23.22 -0.99 -4.56
N ASP A 555 -23.62 -0.89 -3.29
CA ASP A 555 -24.33 0.26 -2.72
C ASP A 555 -23.34 1.36 -2.29
N PRO A 556 -23.34 2.54 -2.94
CA PRO A 556 -22.48 3.64 -2.55
C PRO A 556 -22.91 4.15 -1.17
N THR A 557 -22.02 4.06 -0.18
CA THR A 557 -22.24 4.58 1.16
C THR A 557 -21.35 5.80 1.37
N GLU A 558 -21.92 6.86 1.91
CA GLU A 558 -21.14 7.98 2.42
C GLU A 558 -20.50 7.60 3.76
N GLY A 559 -19.28 8.09 4.00
CA GLY A 559 -18.56 7.85 5.24
C GLY A 559 -17.93 6.45 5.31
N ARG A 560 -17.85 5.92 6.53
CA ARG A 560 -17.17 4.65 6.83
C ARG A 560 -18.17 3.58 7.26
N ARG A 561 -17.93 2.36 6.79
CA ARG A 561 -18.64 1.18 7.31
C ARG A 561 -17.72 -0.03 7.37
N VAL A 562 -18.06 -0.96 8.25
CA VAL A 562 -17.38 -2.24 8.42
C VAL A 562 -18.31 -3.38 8.00
N LEU A 563 -17.84 -4.21 7.09
CA LEU A 563 -18.52 -5.41 6.57
C LEU A 563 -17.77 -6.63 7.10
N GLU A 564 -18.32 -7.30 8.12
CA GLU A 564 -17.69 -8.45 8.76
C GLU A 564 -18.13 -9.76 8.10
N VAL A 565 -17.16 -10.53 7.60
CA VAL A 565 -17.36 -11.90 7.11
C VAL A 565 -16.72 -12.86 8.10
N VAL A 566 -17.56 -13.59 8.85
CA VAL A 566 -17.08 -14.60 9.81
C VAL A 566 -16.69 -15.87 9.05
N SER A 567 -15.44 -16.29 9.20
CA SER A 567 -14.86 -17.47 8.57
C SER A 567 -14.34 -18.44 9.62
N ASP A 568 -14.32 -19.72 9.29
CA ASP A 568 -13.74 -20.76 10.14
C ASP A 568 -12.32 -21.08 9.66
N ARG A 569 -11.31 -20.66 10.45
CA ARG A 569 -9.90 -20.89 10.13
C ARG A 569 -9.48 -22.35 10.12
N SER A 570 -10.20 -23.24 10.85
CA SER A 570 -9.88 -24.66 10.85
C SER A 570 -10.05 -25.30 9.47
N GLN A 571 -10.94 -24.75 8.64
CA GLN A 571 -11.21 -25.23 7.29
C GLN A 571 -10.25 -24.68 6.23
N ARG A 572 -9.41 -23.70 6.58
CA ARG A 572 -8.56 -22.99 5.61
C ARG A 572 -7.66 -23.94 4.82
N SER A 573 -6.92 -24.81 5.50
CA SER A 573 -5.99 -25.74 4.85
C SER A 573 -6.71 -26.72 3.93
N GLU A 574 -7.88 -27.20 4.33
CA GLU A 574 -8.72 -28.09 3.52
C GLU A 574 -9.23 -27.39 2.25
N VAL A 575 -9.69 -26.13 2.37
CA VAL A 575 -10.12 -25.33 1.20
C VAL A 575 -8.98 -25.14 0.22
N HIS A 576 -7.81 -24.72 0.71
CA HIS A 576 -6.64 -24.54 -0.14
C HIS A 576 -6.22 -25.84 -0.83
N ALA A 577 -6.19 -26.96 -0.13
CA ALA A 577 -5.86 -28.27 -0.68
C ALA A 577 -6.90 -28.72 -1.75
N ALA A 578 -8.19 -28.52 -1.49
CA ALA A 578 -9.24 -28.87 -2.44
C ALA A 578 -9.15 -28.04 -3.74
N VAL A 579 -8.93 -26.73 -3.62
CA VAL A 579 -8.72 -25.84 -4.79
C VAL A 579 -7.47 -26.26 -5.55
N GLN A 580 -6.37 -26.52 -4.86
CA GLN A 580 -5.11 -26.94 -5.49
C GLN A 580 -5.27 -28.27 -6.23
N ALA A 581 -5.95 -29.26 -5.63
CA ALA A 581 -6.22 -30.54 -6.26
C ALA A 581 -7.11 -30.39 -7.51
N ALA A 582 -8.18 -29.58 -7.43
CA ALA A 582 -9.05 -29.29 -8.56
C ALA A 582 -8.30 -28.65 -9.74
N VAL A 583 -7.44 -27.68 -9.45
CA VAL A 583 -6.61 -27.03 -10.50
C VAL A 583 -5.61 -28.03 -11.10
N ARG A 584 -4.91 -28.82 -10.28
CA ARG A 584 -3.95 -29.83 -10.77
C ARG A 584 -4.60 -30.87 -11.68
N ALA A 585 -5.83 -31.26 -11.41
CA ALA A 585 -6.59 -32.18 -12.26
C ALA A 585 -6.77 -31.65 -13.70
N THR A 586 -6.52 -30.37 -13.97
CA THR A 586 -6.60 -29.74 -15.30
C THR A 586 -5.26 -29.76 -16.07
N PHE A 587 -4.18 -30.29 -15.51
CA PHE A 587 -2.83 -30.25 -16.10
C PHE A 587 -2.59 -31.34 -17.17
N VAL A 588 -3.59 -32.08 -17.49
CA VAL A 588 -3.60 -33.16 -18.51
C VAL A 588 -3.44 -32.62 -19.94
#